data_a5d6904593133f8636636d4d3bc5f70e
#
_entry.id   a5d6904593133f8636636d4d3bc5f70e
#
_cell.length_a   1.000
_cell.length_b   1.000
_cell.length_c   1.000
_cell.angle_alpha   90.00
_cell.angle_beta   90.00
_cell.angle_gamma   90.00
#
_symmetry.space_group_name_H-M   'P 1'
#
loop_
_entity.id
_entity.type
_entity.pdbx_description
1 polymer ?
#
loop_
_entity_poly.entity_id
_entity_poly.type
_entity_poly.pdbx_seq_one_letter_code
_entity_poly.pdbx_strand_id
1 'polypeptide(L)'
;MSPAASNVDDDIVVVKNLRKQFGTQEVLKGIEFVARRNETTVIIGGSGAGKTTLLRHIVALEKPTSGEIYIDGENIVPLKERQLNNIRRKFGVVYQYAALLDSITVFDNVAFPLVEHTKLKRSEIRDRVMQQLQILGLEDSAAKKFPAELSGGMRKRVGLARALMLEPKILVYDEPTSGLDPLTSRLVDDLIEEMRQRFAVTSIVISHDIASCFRIAHKAVLLIKGEIAACGTPRELATSAGEVAREFIEKSGVDVKGITPVYGG
;
A
#
# COMPACT_ATOMS: atom_id res chain seq x y z
N MET A 1 -22.33 16.42 -11.70
CA MET A 1 -23.06 15.26 -11.17
C MET A 1 -22.51 15.02 -9.77
N SER A 2 -23.34 15.15 -8.73
CA SER A 2 -22.96 14.88 -7.35
C SER A 2 -22.46 13.43 -7.22
N PRO A 3 -21.38 13.16 -6.47
CA PRO A 3 -20.95 11.80 -6.20
C PRO A 3 -22.07 11.09 -5.41
N ALA A 4 -22.41 9.87 -5.85
CA ALA A 4 -23.34 9.02 -5.14
C ALA A 4 -22.90 8.93 -3.67
N ALA A 5 -23.86 9.08 -2.75
CA ALA A 5 -23.62 8.95 -1.31
C ALA A 5 -22.98 7.58 -1.04
N SER A 6 -21.66 7.55 -0.82
CA SER A 6 -20.95 6.37 -0.38
C SER A 6 -21.43 6.04 1.04
N ASN A 7 -21.72 4.77 1.30
CA ASN A 7 -21.92 4.29 2.67
C ASN A 7 -20.65 4.61 3.46
N VAL A 8 -20.76 5.46 4.46
CA VAL A 8 -19.62 5.93 5.29
C VAL A 8 -18.92 4.74 5.98
N ASP A 9 -19.59 3.60 6.13
CA ASP A 9 -19.04 2.36 6.72
C ASP A 9 -18.07 1.62 5.77
N ASP A 10 -18.11 1.88 4.46
CA ASP A 10 -17.23 1.24 3.48
C ASP A 10 -15.90 1.99 3.30
N ASP A 11 -15.79 3.21 3.81
CA ASP A 11 -14.62 4.05 3.65
C ASP A 11 -13.58 3.76 4.77
N ILE A 12 -12.45 3.17 4.42
CA ILE A 12 -11.42 2.82 5.42
C ILE A 12 -10.35 3.90 5.58
N VAL A 13 -10.02 4.61 4.49
CA VAL A 13 -9.14 5.79 4.50
C VAL A 13 -9.86 6.94 3.84
N VAL A 14 -10.00 8.05 4.56
CA VAL A 14 -10.57 9.28 4.03
C VAL A 14 -9.58 10.41 4.25
N VAL A 15 -9.16 11.05 3.17
CA VAL A 15 -8.26 12.22 3.20
C VAL A 15 -9.04 13.44 2.74
N LYS A 16 -9.05 14.51 3.57
CA LYS A 16 -9.79 15.74 3.31
C LYS A 16 -8.88 16.95 3.35
N ASN A 17 -8.77 17.65 2.23
CA ASN A 17 -8.01 18.88 2.07
C ASN A 17 -6.61 18.83 2.73
N LEU A 18 -5.90 17.73 2.55
CA LEU A 18 -4.62 17.47 3.18
C LEU A 18 -3.54 18.36 2.55
N ARG A 19 -2.87 19.16 3.37
CA ARG A 19 -1.76 20.02 2.98
C ARG A 19 -0.52 19.70 3.77
N LYS A 20 0.63 19.74 3.11
CA LYS A 20 1.93 19.60 3.76
C LYS A 20 2.93 20.57 3.20
N GLN A 21 3.54 21.34 4.08
CA GLN A 21 4.60 22.28 3.79
C GLN A 21 5.86 21.91 4.58
N PHE A 22 7.02 21.96 3.93
CA PHE A 22 8.34 21.87 4.55
C PHE A 22 9.09 23.20 4.30
N GLY A 23 9.30 23.97 5.36
CA GLY A 23 9.83 25.32 5.20
C GLY A 23 8.92 26.17 4.31
N THR A 24 9.43 26.63 3.16
CA THR A 24 8.68 27.41 2.16
C THR A 24 8.06 26.54 1.06
N GLN A 25 8.39 25.25 0.99
CA GLN A 25 7.94 24.35 -0.08
C GLN A 25 6.64 23.63 0.32
N GLU A 26 5.55 23.91 -0.41
CA GLU A 26 4.31 23.15 -0.29
C GLU A 26 4.41 21.90 -1.16
N VAL A 27 4.38 20.72 -0.52
CA VAL A 27 4.54 19.40 -1.16
C VAL A 27 3.19 18.75 -1.45
N LEU A 28 2.21 18.90 -0.54
CA LEU A 28 0.83 18.45 -0.75
C LEU A 28 -0.09 19.68 -0.66
N LYS A 29 -0.99 19.81 -1.65
CA LYS A 29 -1.71 21.06 -1.91
C LYS A 29 -3.22 20.85 -1.90
N GLY A 30 -3.76 20.27 -0.82
CA GLY A 30 -5.20 20.04 -0.69
C GLY A 30 -5.63 18.71 -1.30
N ILE A 31 -4.95 17.64 -0.92
CA ILE A 31 -5.26 16.27 -1.35
C ILE A 31 -6.59 15.83 -0.76
N GLU A 32 -7.46 15.28 -1.62
CA GLU A 32 -8.76 14.75 -1.21
C GLU A 32 -9.10 13.46 -1.96
N PHE A 33 -9.21 12.35 -1.25
CA PHE A 33 -9.65 11.07 -1.80
C PHE A 33 -10.13 10.12 -0.70
N VAL A 34 -10.77 9.04 -1.13
CA VAL A 34 -11.27 7.96 -0.27
C VAL A 34 -10.75 6.62 -0.81
N ALA A 35 -10.25 5.75 0.08
CA ALA A 35 -10.02 4.34 -0.21
C ALA A 35 -11.09 3.50 0.49
N ARG A 36 -11.70 2.55 -0.25
CA ARG A 36 -12.76 1.68 0.25
C ARG A 36 -12.22 0.38 0.80
N ARG A 37 -12.96 -0.20 1.73
CA ARG A 37 -12.66 -1.52 2.31
C ARG A 37 -12.61 -2.58 1.22
N ASN A 38 -11.69 -3.53 1.37
CA ASN A 38 -11.52 -4.67 0.48
C ASN A 38 -11.28 -4.29 -1.00
N GLU A 39 -10.89 -3.04 -1.28
CA GLU A 39 -10.48 -2.59 -2.60
C GLU A 39 -8.98 -2.28 -2.63
N THR A 40 -8.41 -2.27 -3.83
CA THR A 40 -7.06 -1.78 -4.09
C THR A 40 -7.14 -0.35 -4.61
N THR A 41 -6.62 0.61 -3.84
CA THR A 41 -6.43 1.98 -4.29
C THR A 41 -4.96 2.18 -4.69
N VAL A 42 -4.73 2.53 -5.96
CA VAL A 42 -3.37 2.81 -6.46
C VAL A 42 -3.16 4.31 -6.60
N ILE A 43 -2.12 4.82 -5.94
CA ILE A 43 -1.68 6.22 -6.05
C ILE A 43 -0.51 6.26 -7.02
N ILE A 44 -0.75 6.80 -8.22
CA ILE A 44 0.24 6.91 -9.28
C ILE A 44 0.73 8.35 -9.45
N GLY A 45 1.91 8.51 -10.01
CA GLY A 45 2.49 9.81 -10.31
C GLY A 45 4.00 9.74 -10.54
N GLY A 46 4.56 10.76 -11.17
CA GLY A 46 5.99 10.85 -11.43
C GLY A 46 6.84 10.97 -10.16
N SER A 47 8.16 10.93 -10.34
CA SER A 47 9.10 11.22 -9.25
C SER A 47 8.87 12.63 -8.71
N GLY A 48 8.92 12.80 -7.39
CA GLY A 48 8.70 14.11 -6.74
C GLY A 48 7.24 14.58 -6.71
N ALA A 49 6.26 13.79 -7.18
CA ALA A 49 4.83 14.16 -7.14
C ALA A 49 4.25 14.30 -5.72
N GLY A 50 4.93 13.78 -4.68
CA GLY A 50 4.46 13.81 -3.30
C GLY A 50 3.91 12.48 -2.78
N LYS A 51 4.00 11.39 -3.57
CA LYS A 51 3.44 10.06 -3.22
C LYS A 51 3.94 9.53 -1.87
N THR A 52 5.24 9.50 -1.66
CA THR A 52 5.85 9.03 -0.39
C THR A 52 5.46 9.93 0.79
N THR A 53 5.36 11.25 0.56
CA THR A 53 4.88 12.19 1.57
C THR A 53 3.44 11.87 1.95
N LEU A 54 2.56 11.70 0.97
CA LEU A 54 1.17 11.32 1.19
C LEU A 54 1.06 10.00 1.97
N LEU A 55 1.86 8.99 1.56
CA LEU A 55 1.90 7.70 2.25
C LEU A 55 2.27 7.86 3.73
N ARG A 56 3.31 8.63 4.06
CA ARG A 56 3.73 8.87 5.45
C ARG A 56 2.63 9.48 6.32
N HIS A 57 1.78 10.32 5.73
CA HIS A 57 0.62 10.88 6.43
C HIS A 57 -0.46 9.81 6.67
N ILE A 58 -0.77 8.99 5.66
CA ILE A 58 -1.77 7.91 5.76
C ILE A 58 -1.38 6.91 6.85
N VAL A 59 -0.11 6.49 6.89
CA VAL A 59 0.38 5.53 7.90
C VAL A 59 0.76 6.19 9.24
N ALA A 60 0.36 7.45 9.45
CA ALA A 60 0.58 8.20 10.68
C ALA A 60 2.06 8.37 11.09
N LEU A 61 2.99 8.40 10.14
CA LEU A 61 4.43 8.69 10.37
C LEU A 61 4.77 10.18 10.26
N GLU A 62 3.88 10.97 9.67
CA GLU A 62 4.06 12.41 9.46
C GLU A 62 2.75 13.12 9.79
N LYS A 63 2.83 14.30 10.43
CA LYS A 63 1.66 15.15 10.67
C LYS A 63 1.49 16.16 9.54
N PRO A 64 0.26 16.38 9.05
CA PRO A 64 -0.02 17.39 8.04
C PRO A 64 0.15 18.81 8.61
N THR A 65 0.31 19.78 7.70
CA THR A 65 0.24 21.20 8.04
C THR A 65 -1.22 21.63 8.29
N SER A 66 -2.15 21.08 7.48
CA SER A 66 -3.60 21.24 7.66
C SER A 66 -4.35 20.13 6.93
N GLY A 67 -5.67 20.05 7.17
CA GLY A 67 -6.53 19.00 6.63
C GLY A 67 -6.78 17.88 7.61
N GLU A 68 -7.51 16.86 7.18
CA GLU A 68 -7.94 15.74 8.02
C GLU A 68 -7.65 14.42 7.35
N ILE A 69 -7.33 13.40 8.17
CA ILE A 69 -7.14 12.02 7.73
C ILE A 69 -7.94 11.13 8.68
N TYR A 70 -8.83 10.34 8.12
CA TYR A 70 -9.59 9.35 8.85
C TYR A 70 -9.11 7.95 8.48
N ILE A 71 -8.80 7.14 9.46
CA ILE A 71 -8.44 5.73 9.31
C ILE A 71 -9.44 4.89 10.08
N ASP A 72 -10.20 4.08 9.36
CA ASP A 72 -11.21 3.21 9.95
C ASP A 72 -12.21 4.03 10.81
N GLY A 73 -12.64 5.17 10.30
CA GLY A 73 -13.58 6.10 10.93
C GLY A 73 -12.98 7.07 11.96
N GLU A 74 -11.70 6.92 12.36
CA GLU A 74 -11.05 7.74 13.38
C GLU A 74 -10.16 8.82 12.76
N ASN A 75 -10.40 10.12 13.12
CA ASN A 75 -9.52 11.21 12.71
C ASN A 75 -8.17 11.13 13.44
N ILE A 76 -7.09 10.88 12.67
CA ILE A 76 -5.77 10.65 13.24
C ILE A 76 -4.94 11.92 13.47
N VAL A 77 -5.33 13.05 12.89
CA VAL A 77 -4.56 14.31 12.93
C VAL A 77 -4.41 14.87 14.37
N PRO A 78 -5.47 14.90 15.20
CA PRO A 78 -5.37 15.40 16.56
C PRO A 78 -4.73 14.41 17.55
N LEU A 79 -4.49 13.15 17.16
CA LEU A 79 -4.03 12.10 18.04
C LEU A 79 -2.60 12.33 18.52
N LYS A 80 -2.36 11.95 19.80
CA LYS A 80 -1.01 11.91 20.38
C LYS A 80 -0.28 10.63 19.98
N GLU A 81 1.05 10.63 20.06
CA GLU A 81 1.93 9.52 19.63
C GLU A 81 1.48 8.16 20.18
N ARG A 82 1.11 8.10 21.48
CA ARG A 82 0.62 6.86 22.10
C ARG A 82 -0.65 6.31 21.43
N GLN A 83 -1.54 7.18 20.97
CA GLN A 83 -2.79 6.80 20.29
C GLN A 83 -2.49 6.38 18.84
N LEU A 84 -1.55 7.07 18.17
CA LEU A 84 -1.11 6.75 16.82
C LEU A 84 -0.52 5.33 16.71
N ASN A 85 0.07 4.80 17.78
CA ASN A 85 0.54 3.40 17.78
C ASN A 85 -0.59 2.38 17.55
N ASN A 86 -1.80 2.66 18.03
CA ASN A 86 -2.96 1.79 17.76
C ASN A 86 -3.41 1.91 16.31
N ILE A 87 -3.30 3.12 15.73
CA ILE A 87 -3.59 3.33 14.30
C ILE A 87 -2.57 2.60 13.43
N ARG A 88 -1.27 2.72 13.74
CA ARG A 88 -0.18 2.06 12.98
C ARG A 88 -0.32 0.54 12.95
N ARG A 89 -0.87 -0.08 13.98
CA ARG A 89 -1.16 -1.53 14.01
C ARG A 89 -2.24 -1.96 13.01
N LYS A 90 -3.08 -1.04 12.52
CA LYS A 90 -4.06 -1.32 11.47
C LYS A 90 -3.40 -1.46 10.09
N PHE A 91 -2.11 -1.11 9.98
CA PHE A 91 -1.33 -1.16 8.73
C PHE A 91 -0.27 -2.25 8.74
N GLY A 92 -0.17 -2.97 7.63
CA GLY A 92 1.01 -3.74 7.26
C GLY A 92 1.72 -3.02 6.12
N VAL A 93 3.00 -2.73 6.25
CA VAL A 93 3.75 -2.01 5.21
C VAL A 93 4.73 -2.95 4.54
N VAL A 94 4.63 -3.03 3.21
CA VAL A 94 5.50 -3.81 2.33
C VAL A 94 6.32 -2.83 1.50
N TYR A 95 7.62 -2.77 1.77
CA TYR A 95 8.56 -1.90 1.07
C TYR A 95 9.10 -2.53 -0.22
N GLN A 96 9.56 -1.73 -1.13
CA GLN A 96 10.14 -2.12 -2.43
C GLN A 96 11.16 -3.27 -2.32
N TYR A 97 12.07 -3.22 -1.34
CA TYR A 97 13.10 -4.24 -1.09
C TYR A 97 12.82 -5.08 0.15
N ALA A 98 11.52 -5.23 0.53
CA ALA A 98 11.06 -5.94 1.71
C ALA A 98 11.56 -5.36 3.06
N ALA A 99 12.59 -4.53 3.09
CA ALA A 99 13.20 -3.92 4.28
C ALA A 99 13.39 -4.92 5.43
N LEU A 100 13.90 -6.10 5.12
CA LEU A 100 14.23 -7.11 6.12
C LEU A 100 15.47 -6.68 6.92
N LEU A 101 15.50 -7.07 8.18
CA LEU A 101 16.66 -6.87 9.04
C LEU A 101 17.68 -7.96 8.71
N ASP A 102 18.81 -7.59 8.10
CA ASP A 102 19.80 -8.53 7.57
C ASP A 102 20.54 -9.32 8.68
N SER A 103 20.56 -8.78 9.90
CA SER A 103 21.27 -9.38 11.06
C SER A 103 20.48 -10.47 11.78
N ILE A 104 19.22 -10.71 11.42
CA ILE A 104 18.36 -11.70 12.04
C ILE A 104 17.76 -12.65 11.01
N THR A 105 17.32 -13.81 11.49
CA THR A 105 16.75 -14.84 10.60
C THR A 105 15.41 -14.41 9.98
N VAL A 106 14.95 -15.16 8.98
CA VAL A 106 13.60 -15.04 8.41
C VAL A 106 12.55 -15.20 9.51
N PHE A 107 12.72 -16.20 10.38
CA PHE A 107 11.82 -16.40 11.51
C PHE A 107 11.72 -15.14 12.38
N ASP A 108 12.85 -14.59 12.79
CA ASP A 108 12.90 -13.42 13.67
C ASP A 108 12.35 -12.16 12.97
N ASN A 109 12.61 -11.99 11.68
CA ASN A 109 11.99 -10.91 10.88
C ASN A 109 10.47 -11.00 10.90
N VAL A 110 9.91 -12.19 10.69
CA VAL A 110 8.44 -12.38 10.68
C VAL A 110 7.87 -12.31 12.09
N ALA A 111 8.55 -12.83 13.10
CA ALA A 111 8.14 -12.77 14.49
C ALA A 111 8.17 -11.36 15.09
N PHE A 112 9.01 -10.47 14.56
CA PHE A 112 9.29 -9.15 15.12
C PHE A 112 8.04 -8.35 15.52
N PRO A 113 7.00 -8.20 14.69
CA PRO A 113 5.80 -7.47 15.08
C PRO A 113 5.06 -8.10 16.27
N LEU A 114 5.03 -9.42 16.37
CA LEU A 114 4.38 -10.11 17.49
C LEU A 114 5.16 -9.92 18.79
N VAL A 115 6.49 -10.01 18.72
CA VAL A 115 7.38 -9.81 19.90
C VAL A 115 7.22 -8.40 20.46
N GLU A 116 7.21 -7.38 19.58
CA GLU A 116 7.13 -5.98 19.99
C GLU A 116 5.73 -5.55 20.46
N HIS A 117 4.68 -6.13 19.87
CA HIS A 117 3.34 -5.58 20.04
C HIS A 117 2.34 -6.49 20.76
N THR A 118 2.75 -7.69 21.16
CA THR A 118 1.86 -8.65 21.84
C THR A 118 2.50 -9.20 23.11
N LYS A 119 1.71 -9.92 23.90
CA LYS A 119 2.17 -10.68 25.07
C LYS A 119 2.10 -12.19 24.84
N LEU A 120 2.12 -12.62 23.57
CA LEU A 120 2.06 -14.03 23.21
C LEU A 120 3.28 -14.80 23.72
N LYS A 121 3.08 -16.05 24.09
CA LYS A 121 4.18 -16.95 24.46
C LYS A 121 5.01 -17.31 23.23
N ARG A 122 6.27 -17.64 23.44
CA ARG A 122 7.21 -17.97 22.36
C ARG A 122 6.72 -19.14 21.49
N SER A 123 6.04 -20.13 22.07
CA SER A 123 5.41 -21.23 21.33
C SER A 123 4.33 -20.74 20.38
N GLU A 124 3.44 -19.87 20.84
CA GLU A 124 2.36 -19.29 20.04
C GLU A 124 2.89 -18.42 18.88
N ILE A 125 3.94 -17.64 19.16
CA ILE A 125 4.63 -16.86 18.11
C ILE A 125 5.22 -17.80 17.06
N ARG A 126 5.89 -18.89 17.49
CA ARG A 126 6.46 -19.87 16.59
C ARG A 126 5.41 -20.48 15.67
N ASP A 127 4.31 -20.93 16.23
CA ASP A 127 3.25 -21.59 15.46
C ASP A 127 2.65 -20.63 14.42
N ARG A 128 2.37 -19.39 14.81
CA ARG A 128 1.87 -18.34 13.90
C ARG A 128 2.86 -18.00 12.79
N VAL A 129 4.15 -17.86 13.12
CA VAL A 129 5.19 -17.56 12.12
C VAL A 129 5.31 -18.69 11.12
N MET A 130 5.39 -19.95 11.58
CA MET A 130 5.51 -21.09 10.68
C MET A 130 4.29 -21.23 9.78
N GLN A 131 3.09 -21.06 10.34
CA GLN A 131 1.85 -21.06 9.57
C GLN A 131 1.87 -19.95 8.49
N GLN A 132 2.30 -18.73 8.85
CA GLN A 132 2.33 -17.60 7.92
C GLN A 132 3.33 -17.81 6.79
N LEU A 133 4.49 -18.40 7.08
CA LEU A 133 5.49 -18.75 6.06
C LEU A 133 4.92 -19.79 5.08
N GLN A 134 4.26 -20.84 5.58
CA GLN A 134 3.61 -21.86 4.75
C GLN A 134 2.49 -21.28 3.87
N ILE A 135 1.66 -20.39 4.45
CA ILE A 135 0.58 -19.68 3.71
C ILE A 135 1.15 -18.93 2.50
N LEU A 136 2.35 -18.36 2.63
CA LEU A 136 3.02 -17.61 1.56
C LEU A 136 3.94 -18.48 0.70
N GLY A 137 3.83 -19.81 0.79
CA GLY A 137 4.58 -20.75 -0.04
C GLY A 137 6.08 -20.77 0.23
N LEU A 138 6.48 -20.51 1.48
CA LEU A 138 7.85 -20.65 1.96
C LEU A 138 7.99 -21.95 2.73
N GLU A 139 9.04 -22.72 2.41
CA GLU A 139 9.35 -23.96 3.10
C GLU A 139 9.80 -23.67 4.55
N ASP A 140 9.57 -24.63 5.45
CA ASP A 140 9.98 -24.53 6.86
C ASP A 140 11.50 -24.28 7.02
N SER A 141 12.29 -24.83 6.09
CA SER A 141 13.74 -24.61 6.02
C SER A 141 14.13 -23.14 5.87
N ALA A 142 13.27 -22.33 5.22
CA ALA A 142 13.51 -20.91 5.01
C ALA A 142 13.53 -20.12 6.34
N ALA A 143 12.82 -20.58 7.37
CA ALA A 143 12.73 -19.89 8.66
C ALA A 143 14.11 -19.65 9.32
N LYS A 144 15.07 -20.55 9.09
CA LYS A 144 16.42 -20.48 9.66
C LYS A 144 17.41 -19.68 8.82
N LYS A 145 17.06 -19.33 7.58
CA LYS A 145 17.92 -18.54 6.68
C LYS A 145 17.96 -17.08 7.07
N PHE A 146 19.03 -16.40 6.65
CA PHE A 146 19.14 -14.95 6.70
C PHE A 146 18.65 -14.34 5.38
N PRO A 147 18.23 -13.05 5.36
CA PRO A 147 17.76 -12.37 4.15
C PRO A 147 18.73 -12.49 2.96
N ALA A 148 20.03 -12.47 3.19
CA ALA A 148 21.04 -12.61 2.14
C ALA A 148 21.02 -13.97 1.41
N GLU A 149 20.49 -15.02 2.04
CA GLU A 149 20.39 -16.37 1.47
C GLU A 149 19.09 -16.59 0.66
N LEU A 150 18.24 -15.57 0.56
CA LEU A 150 16.95 -15.66 -0.10
C LEU A 150 17.00 -15.12 -1.53
N SER A 151 16.22 -15.72 -2.44
CA SER A 151 15.92 -15.10 -3.73
C SER A 151 15.10 -13.81 -3.55
N GLY A 152 15.07 -12.94 -4.57
CA GLY A 152 14.28 -11.71 -4.54
C GLY A 152 12.78 -11.97 -4.26
N GLY A 153 12.20 -13.00 -4.87
CA GLY A 153 10.83 -13.42 -4.64
C GLY A 153 10.58 -13.91 -3.21
N MET A 154 11.52 -14.71 -2.65
CA MET A 154 11.43 -15.15 -1.25
C MET A 154 11.51 -13.96 -0.29
N ARG A 155 12.42 -13.00 -0.51
CA ARG A 155 12.50 -11.79 0.32
C ARG A 155 11.18 -11.01 0.34
N LYS A 156 10.52 -10.84 -0.82
CA LYS A 156 9.21 -10.17 -0.90
C LYS A 156 8.15 -10.91 -0.09
N ARG A 157 8.08 -12.25 -0.21
CA ARG A 157 7.14 -13.08 0.55
C ARG A 157 7.39 -13.02 2.07
N VAL A 158 8.65 -12.98 2.51
CA VAL A 158 9.02 -12.79 3.92
C VAL A 158 8.60 -11.40 4.42
N GLY A 159 8.84 -10.35 3.63
CA GLY A 159 8.39 -8.99 3.95
C GLY A 159 6.86 -8.90 4.09
N LEU A 160 6.14 -9.60 3.21
CA LEU A 160 4.69 -9.70 3.27
C LEU A 160 4.23 -10.52 4.48
N ALA A 161 4.91 -11.66 4.78
CA ALA A 161 4.65 -12.44 5.98
C ALA A 161 4.73 -11.55 7.23
N ARG A 162 5.80 -10.79 7.36
CA ARG A 162 5.99 -9.84 8.47
C ARG A 162 4.89 -8.79 8.55
N ALA A 163 4.50 -8.22 7.40
CA ALA A 163 3.46 -7.18 7.35
C ALA A 163 2.09 -7.68 7.80
N LEU A 164 1.78 -8.97 7.59
CA LEU A 164 0.52 -9.60 7.93
C LEU A 164 0.43 -10.11 9.38
N MET A 165 1.54 -10.17 10.12
CA MET A 165 1.57 -10.83 11.44
C MET A 165 0.66 -10.21 12.50
N LEU A 166 0.32 -8.92 12.40
CA LEU A 166 -0.62 -8.25 13.29
C LEU A 166 -2.04 -8.22 12.75
N GLU A 167 -2.34 -8.99 11.70
CA GLU A 167 -3.66 -9.05 11.06
C GLU A 167 -4.18 -7.65 10.69
N PRO A 168 -3.41 -6.87 9.90
CA PRO A 168 -3.74 -5.50 9.59
C PRO A 168 -5.03 -5.41 8.76
N LYS A 169 -5.76 -4.30 8.89
CA LYS A 169 -6.92 -3.99 8.02
C LYS A 169 -6.50 -3.44 6.66
N ILE A 170 -5.31 -2.84 6.60
CA ILE A 170 -4.79 -2.16 5.41
C ILE A 170 -3.36 -2.64 5.14
N LEU A 171 -3.11 -3.14 3.94
CA LEU A 171 -1.76 -3.38 3.43
C LEU A 171 -1.33 -2.20 2.55
N VAL A 172 -0.15 -1.69 2.83
CA VAL A 172 0.46 -0.60 2.07
C VAL A 172 1.67 -1.13 1.34
N TYR A 173 1.73 -0.91 0.03
CA TYR A 173 2.83 -1.30 -0.83
C TYR A 173 3.51 -0.05 -1.38
N ASP A 174 4.79 0.11 -1.09
CA ASP A 174 5.60 1.24 -1.58
C ASP A 174 6.48 0.78 -2.73
N GLU A 175 6.09 1.17 -3.96
CA GLU A 175 6.76 0.85 -5.23
C GLU A 175 7.04 -0.67 -5.42
N PRO A 176 6.04 -1.57 -5.32
CA PRO A 176 6.26 -3.01 -5.25
C PRO A 176 6.82 -3.62 -6.53
N THR A 177 6.57 -3.00 -7.70
CA THR A 177 7.03 -3.47 -9.03
C THR A 177 8.27 -2.74 -9.54
N SER A 178 8.76 -1.73 -8.80
CA SER A 178 9.89 -0.91 -9.25
C SER A 178 11.16 -1.73 -9.49
N GLY A 179 11.77 -1.52 -10.66
CA GLY A 179 13.01 -2.21 -11.07
C GLY A 179 12.84 -3.68 -11.46
N LEU A 180 11.60 -4.14 -11.63
CA LEU A 180 11.30 -5.50 -12.10
C LEU A 180 11.02 -5.51 -13.61
N ASP A 181 11.30 -6.65 -14.23
CA ASP A 181 10.84 -6.94 -15.59
C ASP A 181 9.31 -7.10 -15.63
N PRO A 182 8.67 -6.98 -16.81
CA PRO A 182 7.21 -7.03 -16.93
C PRO A 182 6.58 -8.34 -16.45
N LEU A 183 7.26 -9.48 -16.59
CA LEU A 183 6.75 -10.77 -16.14
C LEU A 183 6.74 -10.85 -14.62
N THR A 184 7.84 -10.46 -13.99
CA THR A 184 7.97 -10.43 -12.53
C THR A 184 7.02 -9.39 -11.90
N SER A 185 6.79 -8.25 -12.57
CA SER A 185 5.80 -7.25 -12.14
C SER A 185 4.40 -7.83 -12.08
N ARG A 186 4.00 -8.63 -13.09
CA ARG A 186 2.71 -9.34 -13.09
C ARG A 186 2.55 -10.29 -11.91
N LEU A 187 3.59 -11.06 -11.59
CA LEU A 187 3.56 -11.97 -10.43
C LEU A 187 3.38 -11.21 -9.10
N VAL A 188 3.92 -9.99 -9.01
CA VAL A 188 3.71 -9.12 -7.83
C VAL A 188 2.28 -8.59 -7.80
N ASP A 189 1.73 -8.17 -8.93
CA ASP A 189 0.35 -7.74 -9.06
C ASP A 189 -0.62 -8.84 -8.63
N ASP A 190 -0.42 -10.07 -9.14
CA ASP A 190 -1.21 -11.25 -8.77
C ASP A 190 -1.11 -11.54 -7.26
N LEU A 191 0.08 -11.40 -6.68
CA LEU A 191 0.28 -11.57 -5.23
C LEU A 191 -0.47 -10.51 -4.42
N ILE A 192 -0.48 -9.24 -4.84
CA ILE A 192 -1.23 -8.17 -4.16
C ILE A 192 -2.73 -8.50 -4.15
N GLU A 193 -3.26 -8.95 -5.28
CA GLU A 193 -4.68 -9.32 -5.39
C GLU A 193 -5.00 -10.58 -4.59
N GLU A 194 -4.15 -11.61 -4.62
CA GLU A 194 -4.29 -12.82 -3.79
C GLU A 194 -4.35 -12.44 -2.30
N MET A 195 -3.46 -11.56 -1.83
CA MET A 195 -3.46 -11.13 -0.44
C MET A 195 -4.73 -10.36 -0.08
N ARG A 196 -5.20 -9.49 -0.95
CA ARG A 196 -6.45 -8.76 -0.75
C ARG A 196 -7.62 -9.71 -0.56
N GLN A 197 -7.76 -10.71 -1.43
CA GLN A 197 -8.87 -11.68 -1.37
C GLN A 197 -8.73 -12.61 -0.18
N ARG A 198 -7.55 -13.20 0.03
CA ARG A 198 -7.32 -14.24 1.04
C ARG A 198 -7.45 -13.73 2.46
N PHE A 199 -6.98 -12.51 2.73
CA PHE A 199 -6.99 -11.91 4.07
C PHE A 199 -8.08 -10.85 4.24
N ALA A 200 -8.91 -10.61 3.23
CA ALA A 200 -9.94 -9.57 3.22
C ALA A 200 -9.38 -8.19 3.66
N VAL A 201 -8.16 -7.87 3.19
CA VAL A 201 -7.48 -6.61 3.51
C VAL A 201 -7.72 -5.56 2.42
N THR A 202 -7.70 -4.30 2.81
CA THR A 202 -7.66 -3.19 1.85
C THR A 202 -6.22 -2.95 1.41
N SER A 203 -5.97 -2.74 0.13
CA SER A 203 -4.64 -2.45 -0.40
C SER A 203 -4.50 -1.00 -0.82
N ILE A 204 -3.42 -0.34 -0.38
CA ILE A 204 -2.98 0.97 -0.88
C ILE A 204 -1.62 0.77 -1.53
N VAL A 205 -1.52 1.05 -2.81
CA VAL A 205 -0.29 0.85 -3.59
C VAL A 205 0.22 2.19 -4.08
N ILE A 206 1.46 2.52 -3.74
CA ILE A 206 2.18 3.64 -4.33
C ILE A 206 2.98 3.11 -5.51
N SER A 207 2.81 3.68 -6.68
CA SER A 207 3.54 3.24 -7.87
C SER A 207 3.74 4.36 -8.89
N HIS A 208 4.70 4.20 -9.76
CA HIS A 208 4.82 4.92 -11.02
C HIS A 208 4.51 4.02 -12.24
N ASP A 209 4.20 2.74 -11.99
CA ASP A 209 3.89 1.74 -13.02
C ASP A 209 2.40 1.80 -13.39
N ILE A 210 2.12 2.38 -14.55
CA ILE A 210 0.75 2.52 -15.07
C ILE A 210 0.17 1.16 -15.45
N ALA A 211 0.97 0.24 -16.01
CA ALA A 211 0.48 -1.08 -16.38
C ALA A 211 0.00 -1.85 -15.15
N SER A 212 0.79 -1.84 -14.06
CA SER A 212 0.40 -2.41 -12.78
C SER A 212 -0.87 -1.75 -12.23
N CYS A 213 -0.94 -0.39 -12.26
CA CYS A 213 -2.13 0.33 -11.83
C CYS A 213 -3.40 -0.15 -12.55
N PHE A 214 -3.36 -0.27 -13.87
CA PHE A 214 -4.52 -0.71 -14.66
C PHE A 214 -4.90 -2.17 -14.42
N ARG A 215 -3.95 -2.99 -13.95
CA ARG A 215 -4.20 -4.40 -13.63
C ARG A 215 -4.87 -4.60 -12.28
N ILE A 216 -4.44 -3.88 -11.23
CA ILE A 216 -4.85 -4.18 -9.84
C ILE A 216 -5.75 -3.13 -9.21
N ALA A 217 -5.83 -1.89 -9.75
CA ALA A 217 -6.56 -0.82 -9.10
C ALA A 217 -8.07 -0.95 -9.29
N HIS A 218 -8.82 -1.02 -8.19
CA HIS A 218 -10.25 -0.71 -8.18
C HIS A 218 -10.45 0.80 -8.29
N LYS A 219 -9.53 1.57 -7.68
CA LYS A 219 -9.47 3.02 -7.74
C LYS A 219 -8.05 3.48 -7.97
N ALA A 220 -7.86 4.41 -8.91
CA ALA A 220 -6.60 5.06 -9.18
C ALA A 220 -6.67 6.54 -8.82
N VAL A 221 -5.60 7.04 -8.21
CA VAL A 221 -5.41 8.44 -7.83
C VAL A 221 -4.14 8.94 -8.51
N LEU A 222 -4.27 9.81 -9.49
CA LEU A 222 -3.13 10.41 -10.18
C LEU A 222 -2.67 11.67 -9.45
N LEU A 223 -1.48 11.62 -8.87
CA LEU A 223 -0.85 12.72 -8.16
C LEU A 223 0.20 13.40 -9.04
N ILE A 224 0.06 14.72 -9.26
CA ILE A 224 1.00 15.54 -10.04
C ILE A 224 1.31 16.81 -9.25
N LYS A 225 2.57 17.07 -9.00
CA LYS A 225 3.07 18.28 -8.31
C LYS A 225 2.32 18.63 -7.01
N GLY A 226 1.97 17.60 -6.24
CA GLY A 226 1.29 17.75 -4.96
C GLY A 226 -0.22 17.94 -5.03
N GLU A 227 -0.84 17.74 -6.19
CA GLU A 227 -2.29 17.86 -6.41
C GLU A 227 -2.84 16.59 -7.05
N ILE A 228 -4.12 16.27 -6.80
CA ILE A 228 -4.80 15.17 -7.50
C ILE A 228 -5.27 15.69 -8.86
N ALA A 229 -4.61 15.23 -9.91
CA ALA A 229 -4.96 15.56 -11.29
C ALA A 229 -6.17 14.75 -11.81
N ALA A 230 -6.33 13.51 -11.32
CA ALA A 230 -7.47 12.66 -11.63
C ALA A 230 -7.66 11.59 -10.53
N CYS A 231 -8.92 11.19 -10.33
CA CYS A 231 -9.29 10.15 -9.37
C CYS A 231 -10.52 9.41 -9.89
N GLY A 232 -10.47 8.08 -9.93
CA GLY A 232 -11.56 7.25 -10.42
C GLY A 232 -11.11 5.81 -10.65
N THR A 233 -11.92 5.02 -11.35
CA THR A 233 -11.50 3.71 -11.83
C THR A 233 -10.40 3.85 -12.90
N PRO A 234 -9.56 2.85 -13.14
CA PRO A 234 -8.59 2.88 -14.24
C PRO A 234 -9.23 3.21 -15.59
N ARG A 235 -10.42 2.69 -15.85
CA ARG A 235 -11.18 2.98 -17.07
C ARG A 235 -11.58 4.46 -17.19
N GLU A 236 -12.02 5.06 -16.10
CA GLU A 236 -12.35 6.50 -16.06
C GLU A 236 -11.09 7.36 -16.28
N LEU A 237 -9.94 6.95 -15.71
CA LEU A 237 -8.67 7.63 -15.96
C LEU A 237 -8.28 7.59 -17.45
N ALA A 238 -8.51 6.47 -18.12
CA ALA A 238 -8.17 6.32 -19.54
C ALA A 238 -9.11 7.10 -20.48
N THR A 239 -10.38 7.28 -20.10
CA THR A 239 -11.41 7.79 -21.02
C THR A 239 -11.94 9.17 -20.66
N SER A 240 -12.10 9.48 -19.38
CA SER A 240 -12.83 10.65 -18.89
C SER A 240 -11.98 11.63 -18.08
N ALA A 241 -10.75 11.22 -17.69
CA ALA A 241 -9.82 12.10 -17.02
C ALA A 241 -9.37 13.22 -17.95
N GLY A 242 -9.26 14.44 -17.44
CA GLY A 242 -8.86 15.62 -18.19
C GLY A 242 -7.56 15.48 -18.97
N GLU A 243 -7.22 16.48 -19.75
CA GLU A 243 -6.05 16.49 -20.66
C GLU A 243 -4.75 16.08 -19.97
N VAL A 244 -4.52 16.54 -18.74
CA VAL A 244 -3.30 16.25 -17.94
C VAL A 244 -3.16 14.75 -17.63
N ALA A 245 -4.24 14.07 -17.31
CA ALA A 245 -4.20 12.63 -17.02
C ALA A 245 -3.99 11.81 -18.30
N ARG A 246 -4.62 12.21 -19.40
CA ARG A 246 -4.40 11.61 -20.72
C ARG A 246 -2.94 11.73 -21.14
N GLU A 247 -2.41 12.94 -21.09
CA GLU A 247 -1.00 13.22 -21.44
C GLU A 247 -0.03 12.36 -20.59
N PHE A 248 -0.31 12.20 -19.28
CA PHE A 248 0.49 11.36 -18.39
C PHE A 248 0.47 9.90 -18.81
N ILE A 249 -0.73 9.35 -19.17
CA ILE A 249 -0.88 7.97 -19.62
C ILE A 249 -0.20 7.77 -20.98
N GLU A 250 -0.43 8.66 -21.94
CA GLU A 250 0.16 8.59 -23.28
C GLU A 250 1.70 8.65 -23.23
N LYS A 251 2.26 9.56 -22.43
CA LYS A 251 3.72 9.68 -22.24
C LYS A 251 4.35 8.46 -21.58
N SER A 252 3.58 7.64 -20.89
CA SER A 252 4.08 6.39 -20.31
C SER A 252 4.39 5.33 -21.36
N GLY A 253 3.83 5.45 -22.57
CA GLY A 253 3.95 4.46 -23.65
C GLY A 253 3.19 3.16 -23.39
N VAL A 254 2.37 3.10 -22.36
CA VAL A 254 1.59 1.90 -22.00
C VAL A 254 0.29 1.86 -22.80
N ASP A 255 0.06 0.78 -23.57
CA ASP A 255 -1.25 0.51 -24.17
C ASP A 255 -2.23 0.01 -23.10
N VAL A 256 -2.97 0.94 -22.53
CA VAL A 256 -3.94 0.64 -21.45
C VAL A 256 -5.19 -0.09 -21.95
N LYS A 257 -5.45 -0.09 -23.27
CA LYS A 257 -6.63 -0.77 -23.86
C LYS A 257 -6.48 -2.29 -23.86
N GLY A 258 -5.24 -2.79 -23.92
CA GLY A 258 -4.93 -4.22 -23.89
C GLY A 258 -4.75 -4.79 -22.48
N ILE A 259 -4.86 -3.99 -21.42
CA ILE A 259 -4.65 -4.47 -20.05
C ILE A 259 -5.93 -5.08 -19.50
N THR A 260 -5.85 -6.35 -19.09
CA THR A 260 -6.93 -7.05 -18.39
C THR A 260 -6.73 -6.90 -16.88
N PRO A 261 -7.74 -6.40 -16.13
CA PRO A 261 -7.70 -6.37 -14.68
C PRO A 261 -7.57 -7.77 -14.08
N VAL A 262 -6.91 -7.90 -12.94
CA VAL A 262 -6.73 -9.18 -12.21
C VAL A 262 -7.98 -9.53 -11.40
N TYR A 263 -8.85 -8.55 -11.14
CA TYR A 263 -10.11 -8.69 -10.44
C TYR A 263 -11.29 -8.61 -11.41
N GLY A 264 -12.34 -9.34 -11.15
CA GLY A 264 -13.59 -9.27 -11.91
C GLY A 264 -13.66 -10.32 -13.00
N GLY A 265 -13.58 -11.55 -12.60
CA GLY A 265 -14.18 -12.68 -13.30
C GLY A 265 -15.54 -12.99 -12.70
#